data_fe0a6bd194d202d05d9487b55479e58d
#
_entry.id   fe0a6bd194d202d05d9487b55479e58d
#
_cell.length_a   1.000
_cell.length_b   1.000
_cell.length_c   1.000
_cell.angle_alpha   90.00
_cell.angle_beta   90.00
_cell.angle_gamma   90.00
#
_symmetry.space_group_name_H-M   'P 1'
#
loop_
_entity.id
_entity.type
_entity.pdbx_description
1 polymer ?
#
loop_
_entity_poly.entity_id
_entity_poly.type
_entity_poly.pdbx_seq_one_letter_code
_entity_poly.pdbx_strand_id
1 'polypeptide(L)'
;MLKLQLSNGQIIEVEEGSTLLPLAQKLSDKYASPIVMGLYNGEECDLQRPLTADGTVDFVEVNNSVGMRVYVRTLLFMLIAATKKLYPDVHLEVRNSLGSALYCKDNSERKLTAEDIRSIEEYMHKMAERREPIKLLRLPKSEAIDMACAICSDDNLALLAQVPDDTVLTINLLEGVPGYLFGPMCPDAGYVPHFELLPYADGVIINYPDDGSWQVLPPFVDQPRLNDAYQEAEEWSAMIHCNTVGKLNKIIDLGYAEKIIQVAEALHEKKLANIADILASHHELKLVLIAGPSSSGKTSTAQRLSIQMAVNGLRPIAISMDDYYKNRVDSPRKADGSYDFECLEAIDLELFNEHLQRLLAGEKVKMPKYNFRTGCREYRGNELQLQENSVLVIEGIHGLNEKLTPSVPAEHKIKIYVSALTPMSFDEYNRIRTTDMRLLRRMVRDSQFRSHDAETTLRTWADVREGEEKYIFPYQSSADIIFNTTLIYEFAVLKKYAEPLLRAVPQSAGMAYTTARRLLNILSYVKPLEDEVIPNNSILREFIGG
;
A
#
# COMPACT_ATOMS: atom_id res chain seq x y z
N MET A 1 -12.98 -30.28 -25.59
CA MET A 1 -13.12 -28.87 -26.02
C MET A 1 -13.74 -28.10 -24.85
N LEU A 2 -13.12 -27.01 -24.44
CA LEU A 2 -13.62 -26.08 -23.41
C LEU A 2 -14.26 -24.89 -24.12
N LYS A 3 -15.32 -24.34 -23.51
CA LYS A 3 -16.01 -23.15 -23.99
C LYS A 3 -15.58 -21.93 -23.13
N LEU A 4 -14.95 -20.98 -23.78
CA LEU A 4 -14.52 -19.73 -23.15
C LEU A 4 -15.41 -18.59 -23.64
N GLN A 5 -16.10 -17.93 -22.73
CA GLN A 5 -16.89 -16.73 -23.01
C GLN A 5 -16.03 -15.48 -22.74
N LEU A 6 -15.77 -14.70 -23.78
CA LEU A 6 -15.08 -13.41 -23.65
C LEU A 6 -16.01 -12.31 -23.11
N SER A 7 -15.43 -11.25 -22.57
CA SER A 7 -16.15 -10.07 -22.05
C SER A 7 -17.09 -9.41 -23.08
N ASN A 8 -16.80 -9.52 -24.39
CA ASN A 8 -17.65 -9.03 -25.47
C ASN A 8 -18.82 -10.00 -25.82
N GLY A 9 -19.02 -11.09 -25.07
CA GLY A 9 -20.04 -12.11 -25.29
C GLY A 9 -19.69 -13.18 -26.31
N GLN A 10 -18.55 -13.10 -26.98
CA GLN A 10 -18.10 -14.10 -27.95
C GLN A 10 -17.71 -15.38 -27.23
N ILE A 11 -18.16 -16.54 -27.73
CA ILE A 11 -17.75 -17.88 -27.25
C ILE A 11 -16.66 -18.43 -28.19
N ILE A 12 -15.58 -18.90 -27.60
CA ILE A 12 -14.45 -19.53 -28.29
C ILE A 12 -14.29 -20.94 -27.73
N GLU A 13 -14.11 -21.91 -28.62
CA GLU A 13 -13.79 -23.28 -28.23
C GLU A 13 -12.28 -23.51 -28.31
N VAL A 14 -11.71 -24.06 -27.23
CA VAL A 14 -10.30 -24.41 -27.12
C VAL A 14 -10.14 -25.86 -26.65
N GLU A 15 -9.01 -26.49 -26.90
CA GLU A 15 -8.71 -27.81 -26.34
C GLU A 15 -8.43 -27.70 -24.83
N GLU A 16 -8.79 -28.72 -24.06
CA GLU A 16 -8.42 -28.84 -22.68
C GLU A 16 -6.88 -28.84 -22.54
N GLY A 17 -6.35 -28.10 -21.57
CA GLY A 17 -4.91 -27.86 -21.40
C GLY A 17 -4.33 -26.74 -22.27
N SER A 18 -5.12 -26.13 -23.17
CA SER A 18 -4.72 -24.88 -23.84
C SER A 18 -4.47 -23.76 -22.85
N THR A 19 -3.64 -22.77 -23.25
CA THR A 19 -3.34 -21.59 -22.45
C THR A 19 -4.00 -20.36 -23.05
N LEU A 20 -4.06 -19.26 -22.29
CA LEU A 20 -4.60 -17.98 -22.77
C LEU A 20 -3.64 -17.23 -23.70
N LEU A 21 -2.33 -17.56 -23.69
CA LEU A 21 -1.31 -16.82 -24.44
C LEU A 21 -1.57 -16.73 -25.96
N PRO A 22 -1.90 -17.82 -26.68
CA PRO A 22 -2.21 -17.72 -28.10
C PRO A 22 -3.43 -16.84 -28.39
N LEU A 23 -4.43 -16.87 -27.51
CA LEU A 23 -5.62 -16.04 -27.65
C LEU A 23 -5.31 -14.56 -27.37
N ALA A 24 -4.51 -14.26 -26.36
CA ALA A 24 -4.03 -12.90 -26.08
C ALA A 24 -3.25 -12.32 -27.25
N GLN A 25 -2.35 -13.12 -27.85
CA GLN A 25 -1.59 -12.71 -29.05
C GLN A 25 -2.50 -12.43 -30.25
N LYS A 26 -3.52 -13.26 -30.48
CA LYS A 26 -4.49 -13.07 -31.58
C LYS A 26 -5.36 -11.81 -31.38
N LEU A 27 -5.60 -11.41 -30.15
CA LEU A 27 -6.43 -10.27 -29.81
C LEU A 27 -5.63 -8.99 -29.58
N SER A 28 -4.30 -9.04 -29.60
CA SER A 28 -3.41 -7.91 -29.27
C SER A 28 -3.77 -6.61 -29.98
N ASP A 29 -4.15 -6.68 -31.28
CA ASP A 29 -4.51 -5.51 -32.08
C ASP A 29 -5.79 -4.78 -31.61
N LYS A 30 -6.57 -5.39 -30.71
CA LYS A 30 -7.79 -4.82 -30.13
C LYS A 30 -7.54 -4.06 -28.83
N TYR A 31 -6.34 -4.12 -28.33
CA TYR A 31 -5.92 -3.52 -27.07
C TYR A 31 -4.93 -2.38 -27.32
N ALA A 32 -4.95 -1.36 -26.46
CA ALA A 32 -4.12 -0.17 -26.61
C ALA A 32 -2.67 -0.40 -26.17
N SER A 33 -2.44 -1.41 -25.33
CA SER A 33 -1.14 -1.77 -24.81
C SER A 33 -1.00 -3.30 -24.67
N PRO A 34 0.21 -3.85 -24.42
CA PRO A 34 0.40 -5.29 -24.29
C PRO A 34 -0.50 -5.92 -23.22
N ILE A 35 -1.12 -7.05 -23.57
CA ILE A 35 -1.85 -7.89 -22.63
C ILE A 35 -0.84 -8.65 -21.78
N VAL A 36 -0.86 -8.47 -20.46
CA VAL A 36 0.12 -9.06 -19.53
C VAL A 36 -0.43 -10.19 -18.67
N MET A 37 -1.75 -10.30 -18.52
CA MET A 37 -2.40 -11.42 -17.84
C MET A 37 -3.84 -11.60 -18.29
N GLY A 38 -4.44 -12.76 -17.95
CA GLY A 38 -5.86 -13.05 -18.09
C GLY A 38 -6.62 -12.92 -16.77
N LEU A 39 -7.93 -12.72 -16.89
CA LEU A 39 -8.90 -12.95 -15.81
C LEU A 39 -9.70 -14.20 -16.21
N TYR A 40 -9.51 -15.29 -15.50
CA TYR A 40 -10.24 -16.52 -15.73
C TYR A 40 -11.25 -16.73 -14.61
N ASN A 41 -12.54 -16.68 -14.94
CA ASN A 41 -13.64 -16.67 -13.98
C ASN A 41 -13.54 -15.53 -12.94
N GLY A 42 -12.98 -14.38 -13.35
CA GLY A 42 -12.76 -13.22 -12.50
C GLY A 42 -11.54 -13.31 -11.58
N GLU A 43 -10.71 -14.36 -11.69
CA GLU A 43 -9.46 -14.50 -10.93
C GLU A 43 -8.24 -14.17 -11.80
N GLU A 44 -7.22 -13.55 -11.22
CA GLU A 44 -5.94 -13.26 -11.88
C GLU A 44 -5.29 -14.58 -12.34
N CYS A 45 -4.89 -14.65 -13.61
CA CYS A 45 -4.38 -15.86 -14.24
C CYS A 45 -3.19 -15.54 -15.15
N ASP A 46 -2.11 -16.30 -15.00
CA ASP A 46 -1.01 -16.27 -15.95
C ASP A 46 -1.50 -16.65 -17.36
N LEU A 47 -1.01 -15.96 -18.39
CA LEU A 47 -1.35 -16.29 -19.78
C LEU A 47 -0.90 -17.71 -20.18
N GLN A 48 0.07 -18.27 -19.50
CA GLN A 48 0.62 -19.62 -19.73
C GLN A 48 -0.05 -20.71 -18.85
N ARG A 49 -1.01 -20.35 -17.98
CA ARG A 49 -1.70 -21.34 -17.15
C ARG A 49 -2.60 -22.24 -18.01
N PRO A 50 -2.47 -23.57 -17.92
CA PRO A 50 -3.37 -24.49 -18.61
C PRO A 50 -4.81 -24.37 -18.12
N LEU A 51 -5.76 -24.34 -19.05
CA LEU A 51 -7.20 -24.28 -18.79
C LEU A 51 -7.76 -25.69 -18.65
N THR A 52 -8.59 -25.92 -17.63
CA THR A 52 -9.11 -27.24 -17.27
C THR A 52 -10.64 -27.31 -17.23
N ALA A 53 -11.34 -26.20 -17.43
CA ALA A 53 -12.81 -26.12 -17.38
C ALA A 53 -13.35 -25.02 -18.31
N ASP A 54 -14.65 -25.04 -18.55
CA ASP A 54 -15.36 -23.94 -19.19
C ASP A 54 -15.30 -22.69 -18.28
N GLY A 55 -15.36 -21.48 -18.86
CA GLY A 55 -15.32 -20.28 -18.05
C GLY A 55 -15.42 -18.98 -18.83
N THR A 56 -15.42 -17.87 -18.07
CA THR A 56 -15.32 -16.52 -18.62
C THR A 56 -13.86 -16.11 -18.68
N VAL A 57 -13.50 -15.37 -19.73
CA VAL A 57 -12.14 -14.84 -19.93
C VAL A 57 -12.20 -13.37 -20.24
N ASP A 58 -11.38 -12.60 -19.55
CA ASP A 58 -11.04 -11.23 -19.89
C ASP A 58 -9.53 -11.05 -19.86
N PHE A 59 -9.03 -9.92 -20.39
CA PHE A 59 -7.60 -9.65 -20.46
C PHE A 59 -7.27 -8.32 -19.82
N VAL A 60 -6.08 -8.24 -19.22
CA VAL A 60 -5.57 -7.05 -18.57
C VAL A 60 -4.32 -6.56 -19.31
N GLU A 61 -4.37 -5.29 -19.70
CA GLU A 61 -3.29 -4.56 -20.34
C GLU A 61 -2.31 -3.99 -19.32
N VAL A 62 -1.09 -3.69 -19.77
CA VAL A 62 -0.04 -3.10 -18.92
C VAL A 62 -0.36 -1.67 -18.49
N ASN A 63 -1.15 -0.90 -19.27
CA ASN A 63 -1.46 0.51 -19.05
C ASN A 63 -2.49 0.79 -17.94
N ASN A 64 -2.60 -0.11 -16.97
CA ASN A 64 -3.42 0.11 -15.77
C ASN A 64 -2.72 -0.45 -14.53
N SER A 65 -3.18 -0.05 -13.35
CA SER A 65 -2.54 -0.39 -12.08
C SER A 65 -2.46 -1.90 -11.79
N VAL A 66 -3.38 -2.70 -12.35
CA VAL A 66 -3.39 -4.16 -12.20
C VAL A 66 -2.32 -4.79 -13.08
N GLY A 67 -2.26 -4.39 -14.36
CA GLY A 67 -1.24 -4.86 -15.31
C GLY A 67 0.16 -4.38 -14.93
N MET A 68 0.30 -3.15 -14.41
CA MET A 68 1.58 -2.66 -13.93
C MET A 68 2.11 -3.49 -12.74
N ARG A 69 1.25 -4.08 -11.90
CA ARG A 69 1.70 -5.04 -10.88
C ARG A 69 2.36 -6.29 -11.49
N VAL A 70 1.85 -6.76 -12.62
CA VAL A 70 2.44 -7.90 -13.36
C VAL A 70 3.79 -7.50 -13.96
N TYR A 71 3.86 -6.30 -14.55
CA TYR A 71 5.08 -5.72 -15.09
C TYR A 71 6.19 -5.65 -14.03
N VAL A 72 5.89 -5.00 -12.90
CA VAL A 72 6.86 -4.81 -11.80
C VAL A 72 7.30 -6.14 -11.20
N ARG A 73 6.40 -7.11 -11.06
CA ARG A 73 6.74 -8.45 -10.57
C ARG A 73 7.66 -9.19 -11.53
N THR A 74 7.40 -9.10 -12.83
CA THR A 74 8.27 -9.68 -13.87
C THR A 74 9.65 -9.02 -13.87
N LEU A 75 9.69 -7.69 -13.76
CA LEU A 75 10.93 -6.93 -13.69
C LEU A 75 11.76 -7.29 -12.44
N LEU A 76 11.09 -7.43 -11.29
CA LEU A 76 11.73 -7.90 -10.06
C LEU A 76 12.32 -9.30 -10.23
N PHE A 77 11.60 -10.21 -10.87
CA PHE A 77 12.10 -11.56 -11.13
C PHE A 77 13.31 -11.55 -12.07
N MET A 78 13.32 -10.67 -13.07
CA MET A 78 14.50 -10.46 -13.91
C MET A 78 15.70 -9.96 -13.11
N LEU A 79 15.49 -9.01 -12.18
CA LEU A 79 16.57 -8.55 -11.29
C LEU A 79 17.13 -9.70 -10.45
N ILE A 80 16.26 -10.51 -9.84
CA ILE A 80 16.68 -11.67 -9.03
C ILE A 80 17.47 -12.65 -9.89
N ALA A 81 16.96 -13.02 -11.06
CA ALA A 81 17.61 -13.98 -11.95
C ALA A 81 18.97 -13.46 -12.46
N ALA A 82 19.04 -12.21 -12.92
CA ALA A 82 20.28 -11.58 -13.38
C ALA A 82 21.32 -11.50 -12.25
N THR A 83 20.89 -11.08 -11.05
CA THR A 83 21.79 -11.00 -9.88
C THR A 83 22.34 -12.36 -9.51
N LYS A 84 21.51 -13.39 -9.44
CA LYS A 84 21.95 -14.76 -9.12
C LYS A 84 22.88 -15.34 -10.17
N LYS A 85 22.74 -14.96 -11.44
CA LYS A 85 23.63 -15.38 -12.53
C LYS A 85 25.00 -14.72 -12.48
N LEU A 86 25.05 -13.42 -12.24
CA LEU A 86 26.29 -12.65 -12.26
C LEU A 86 27.01 -12.67 -10.91
N TYR A 87 26.24 -12.66 -9.82
CA TYR A 87 26.70 -12.54 -8.44
C TYR A 87 25.93 -13.51 -7.52
N PRO A 88 26.26 -14.81 -7.53
CA PRO A 88 25.48 -15.85 -6.81
C PRO A 88 25.39 -15.62 -5.29
N ASP A 89 26.39 -14.97 -4.70
CA ASP A 89 26.47 -14.68 -3.26
C ASP A 89 25.70 -13.42 -2.86
N VAL A 90 25.13 -12.69 -3.82
CA VAL A 90 24.36 -11.48 -3.51
C VAL A 90 22.93 -11.85 -3.10
N HIS A 91 22.48 -11.22 -2.00
CA HIS A 91 21.17 -11.39 -1.39
C HIS A 91 20.41 -10.06 -1.40
N LEU A 92 19.55 -9.89 -2.40
CA LEU A 92 18.64 -8.74 -2.48
C LEU A 92 17.34 -9.04 -1.74
N GLU A 93 16.82 -8.05 -1.05
CA GLU A 93 15.53 -8.09 -0.38
C GLU A 93 14.68 -6.90 -0.81
N VAL A 94 13.45 -7.15 -1.24
CA VAL A 94 12.51 -6.10 -1.66
C VAL A 94 11.96 -5.40 -0.45
N ARG A 95 12.18 -4.08 -0.34
CA ARG A 95 11.77 -3.32 0.83
C ARG A 95 10.51 -2.49 0.57
N ASN A 96 10.66 -1.33 0.00
CA ASN A 96 9.60 -0.35 -0.11
C ASN A 96 9.56 0.33 -1.48
N SER A 97 8.45 0.98 -1.79
CA SER A 97 8.39 1.89 -2.93
C SER A 97 8.82 3.29 -2.50
N LEU A 98 9.60 3.95 -3.35
CA LEU A 98 9.93 5.36 -3.27
C LEU A 98 9.38 6.03 -4.53
N GLY A 99 8.22 6.67 -4.41
CA GLY A 99 7.46 7.16 -5.58
C GLY A 99 7.05 6.01 -6.51
N SER A 100 7.38 6.16 -7.80
CA SER A 100 7.18 5.15 -8.85
C SER A 100 8.31 4.11 -8.94
N ALA A 101 9.22 4.07 -7.97
CA ALA A 101 10.35 3.14 -7.96
C ALA A 101 10.26 2.13 -6.81
N LEU A 102 10.99 1.03 -6.93
CA LEU A 102 11.08 -0.03 -5.92
C LEU A 102 12.51 -0.12 -5.38
N TYR A 103 12.66 -0.02 -4.07
CA TYR A 103 13.94 -0.19 -3.41
C TYR A 103 14.15 -1.66 -3.02
N CYS A 104 15.32 -2.19 -3.40
CA CYS A 104 15.81 -3.50 -3.03
C CYS A 104 17.11 -3.35 -2.26
N LYS A 105 17.12 -3.78 -0.99
CA LYS A 105 18.29 -3.74 -0.11
C LYS A 105 19.23 -4.90 -0.41
N ASP A 106 20.50 -4.64 -0.41
CA ASP A 106 21.53 -5.67 -0.49
C ASP A 106 21.96 -6.09 0.92
N ASN A 107 21.63 -7.32 1.30
CA ASN A 107 21.98 -7.90 2.61
C ASN A 107 23.27 -8.74 2.58
N SER A 108 24.02 -8.71 1.46
CA SER A 108 25.26 -9.47 1.29
C SER A 108 26.40 -8.91 2.12
N GLU A 109 27.41 -9.74 2.41
CA GLU A 109 28.67 -9.28 3.02
C GLU A 109 29.42 -8.32 2.10
N ARG A 110 29.59 -8.70 0.81
CA ARG A 110 30.08 -7.82 -0.24
C ARG A 110 28.90 -7.09 -0.88
N LYS A 111 28.84 -5.77 -0.71
CA LYS A 111 27.81 -4.94 -1.32
C LYS A 111 28.02 -4.78 -2.82
N LEU A 112 26.94 -4.64 -3.56
CA LEU A 112 26.96 -4.28 -4.97
C LEU A 112 27.57 -2.88 -5.17
N THR A 113 28.48 -2.78 -6.10
CA THR A 113 29.02 -1.50 -6.56
C THR A 113 28.16 -0.92 -7.68
N ALA A 114 28.33 0.36 -8.01
CA ALA A 114 27.65 0.97 -9.16
C ALA A 114 27.99 0.29 -10.49
N GLU A 115 29.17 -0.33 -10.61
CA GLU A 115 29.58 -1.10 -11.79
C GLU A 115 28.86 -2.46 -11.84
N ASP A 116 28.72 -3.12 -10.70
CA ASP A 116 27.96 -4.37 -10.59
C ASP A 116 26.48 -4.14 -10.96
N ILE A 117 25.87 -3.06 -10.47
CA ILE A 117 24.48 -2.70 -10.77
C ILE A 117 24.30 -2.42 -12.26
N ARG A 118 25.24 -1.71 -12.89
CA ARG A 118 25.23 -1.47 -14.35
C ARG A 118 25.34 -2.79 -15.13
N SER A 119 26.19 -3.70 -14.68
CA SER A 119 26.35 -5.02 -15.32
C SER A 119 25.06 -5.86 -15.20
N ILE A 120 24.35 -5.77 -14.08
CA ILE A 120 23.04 -6.41 -13.89
C ILE A 120 22.01 -5.79 -14.84
N GLU A 121 21.95 -4.46 -14.93
CA GLU A 121 21.04 -3.73 -15.82
C GLU A 121 21.25 -4.12 -17.29
N GLU A 122 22.49 -4.11 -17.77
CA GLU A 122 22.83 -4.53 -19.12
C GLU A 122 22.42 -5.99 -19.39
N TYR A 123 22.58 -6.87 -18.41
CA TYR A 123 22.16 -8.26 -18.53
C TYR A 123 20.64 -8.37 -18.63
N MET A 124 19.88 -7.63 -17.82
CA MET A 124 18.43 -7.59 -17.87
C MET A 124 17.92 -7.03 -19.20
N HIS A 125 18.55 -5.99 -19.76
CA HIS A 125 18.20 -5.48 -21.10
C HIS A 125 18.40 -6.55 -22.18
N LYS A 126 19.50 -7.32 -22.12
CA LYS A 126 19.74 -8.45 -23.03
C LYS A 126 18.66 -9.55 -22.88
N MET A 127 18.18 -9.81 -21.65
CA MET A 127 17.07 -10.74 -21.43
C MET A 127 15.78 -10.23 -22.08
N ALA A 128 15.48 -8.93 -21.97
CA ALA A 128 14.32 -8.30 -22.60
C ALA A 128 14.41 -8.33 -24.13
N GLU A 129 15.56 -7.98 -24.72
CA GLU A 129 15.79 -7.97 -26.17
C GLU A 129 15.60 -9.35 -26.81
N ARG A 130 16.13 -10.40 -26.18
CA ARG A 130 15.98 -11.79 -26.68
C ARG A 130 14.69 -12.46 -26.25
N ARG A 131 13.81 -11.73 -25.54
CA ARG A 131 12.53 -12.21 -25.04
C ARG A 131 12.68 -13.50 -24.24
N GLU A 132 13.58 -13.50 -23.26
CA GLU A 132 13.87 -14.69 -22.47
C GLU A 132 12.59 -15.26 -21.83
N PRO A 133 12.23 -16.54 -22.08
CA PRO A 133 10.96 -17.08 -21.63
C PRO A 133 10.93 -17.31 -20.13
N ILE A 134 9.80 -16.95 -19.50
CA ILE A 134 9.51 -17.26 -18.10
C ILE A 134 8.64 -18.50 -18.08
N LYS A 135 9.19 -19.64 -17.66
CA LYS A 135 8.47 -20.91 -17.62
C LYS A 135 7.68 -21.02 -16.32
N LEU A 136 6.43 -21.41 -16.44
CA LEU A 136 5.53 -21.63 -15.31
C LEU A 136 5.48 -23.13 -15.00
N LEU A 137 5.89 -23.49 -13.77
CA LEU A 137 5.86 -24.86 -13.27
C LEU A 137 4.78 -24.97 -12.19
N ARG A 138 3.89 -25.94 -12.32
CA ARG A 138 2.90 -26.28 -11.31
C ARG A 138 3.29 -27.57 -10.62
N LEU A 139 3.72 -27.47 -9.38
CA LEU A 139 4.35 -28.57 -8.64
C LEU A 139 3.55 -28.87 -7.36
N PRO A 140 3.48 -30.14 -6.94
CA PRO A 140 3.07 -30.48 -5.59
C PRO A 140 3.92 -29.71 -4.58
N LYS A 141 3.34 -29.37 -3.42
CA LYS A 141 4.02 -28.58 -2.37
C LYS A 141 5.43 -29.09 -2.04
N SER A 142 5.61 -30.42 -1.89
CA SER A 142 6.92 -31.02 -1.57
C SER A 142 7.99 -30.71 -2.62
N GLU A 143 7.66 -30.91 -3.90
CA GLU A 143 8.59 -30.64 -5.00
C GLU A 143 8.87 -29.13 -5.16
N ALA A 144 7.85 -28.28 -4.92
CA ALA A 144 8.01 -26.83 -4.95
C ALA A 144 8.94 -26.34 -3.83
N ILE A 145 8.83 -26.91 -2.63
CA ILE A 145 9.75 -26.63 -1.50
C ILE A 145 11.17 -27.06 -1.83
N ASP A 146 11.37 -28.26 -2.36
CA ASP A 146 12.71 -28.76 -2.73
C ASP A 146 13.38 -27.86 -3.78
N MET A 147 12.63 -27.38 -4.75
CA MET A 147 13.11 -26.42 -5.75
C MET A 147 13.39 -25.04 -5.14
N ALA A 148 12.52 -24.55 -4.25
CA ALA A 148 12.66 -23.28 -3.58
C ALA A 148 13.82 -23.27 -2.58
N CYS A 149 14.12 -24.37 -1.88
CA CYS A 149 15.25 -24.50 -0.94
C CYS A 149 16.60 -24.12 -1.56
N ALA A 150 16.73 -24.22 -2.87
CA ALA A 150 17.98 -23.86 -3.57
C ALA A 150 18.25 -22.35 -3.59
N ILE A 151 17.21 -21.50 -3.37
CA ILE A 151 17.31 -20.04 -3.50
C ILE A 151 16.57 -19.23 -2.44
N CYS A 152 15.71 -19.87 -1.66
CA CYS A 152 14.86 -19.22 -0.65
C CYS A 152 15.48 -19.31 0.73
N SER A 153 15.20 -18.29 1.56
CA SER A 153 15.56 -18.30 2.98
C SER A 153 14.68 -19.24 3.81
N ASP A 154 15.10 -19.44 5.07
CA ASP A 154 14.31 -20.15 6.09
C ASP A 154 12.92 -19.52 6.29
N ASP A 155 12.79 -18.20 6.15
CA ASP A 155 11.51 -17.48 6.29
C ASP A 155 10.53 -17.86 5.17
N ASN A 156 11.02 -18.00 3.94
CA ASN A 156 10.22 -18.43 2.79
C ASN A 156 9.75 -19.88 2.96
N LEU A 157 10.65 -20.75 3.40
CA LEU A 157 10.31 -22.15 3.70
C LEU A 157 9.29 -22.27 4.83
N ALA A 158 9.42 -21.46 5.87
CA ALA A 158 8.45 -21.39 6.96
C ALA A 158 7.06 -20.91 6.49
N LEU A 159 7.02 -20.01 5.51
CA LEU A 159 5.76 -19.55 4.90
C LEU A 159 5.11 -20.66 4.05
N LEU A 160 5.88 -21.34 3.20
CA LEU A 160 5.41 -22.46 2.39
C LEU A 160 4.94 -23.63 3.24
N ALA A 161 5.54 -23.84 4.42
CA ALA A 161 5.11 -24.87 5.37
C ALA A 161 3.67 -24.66 5.89
N GLN A 162 3.14 -23.41 5.89
CA GLN A 162 1.77 -23.09 6.32
C GLN A 162 0.71 -23.44 5.26
N VAL A 163 1.11 -23.62 4.01
CA VAL A 163 0.18 -23.99 2.93
C VAL A 163 -0.25 -25.45 3.10
N PRO A 164 -1.53 -25.84 2.86
CA PRO A 164 -1.98 -27.24 2.92
C PRO A 164 -1.15 -28.17 2.04
N ASP A 165 -0.95 -29.42 2.49
CA ASP A 165 -0.05 -30.37 1.81
C ASP A 165 -0.52 -30.82 0.41
N ASP A 166 -1.81 -30.75 0.16
CA ASP A 166 -2.43 -31.04 -1.13
C ASP A 166 -2.41 -29.88 -2.14
N THR A 167 -1.81 -28.75 -1.75
CA THR A 167 -1.75 -27.56 -2.60
C THR A 167 -0.74 -27.72 -3.73
N VAL A 168 -1.16 -27.37 -4.94
CA VAL A 168 -0.26 -27.21 -6.10
C VAL A 168 0.25 -25.77 -6.14
N LEU A 169 1.55 -25.60 -5.99
CA LEU A 169 2.22 -24.30 -6.03
C LEU A 169 2.71 -23.97 -7.45
N THR A 170 2.76 -22.67 -7.74
CA THR A 170 3.30 -22.18 -9.01
C THR A 170 4.70 -21.63 -8.77
N ILE A 171 5.71 -22.24 -9.40
CA ILE A 171 7.09 -21.77 -9.41
C ILE A 171 7.39 -21.24 -10.82
N ASN A 172 7.95 -20.05 -10.90
CA ASN A 172 8.42 -19.49 -12.16
C ASN A 172 9.90 -19.80 -12.33
N LEU A 173 10.33 -20.07 -13.57
CA LEU A 173 11.72 -20.36 -13.89
C LEU A 173 12.19 -19.42 -14.99
N LEU A 174 13.26 -18.65 -14.73
CA LEU A 174 13.90 -17.72 -15.66
C LEU A 174 15.38 -18.04 -15.73
N GLU A 175 15.87 -18.44 -16.90
CA GLU A 175 17.26 -18.89 -17.12
C GLU A 175 17.76 -19.95 -16.12
N GLY A 176 16.87 -20.82 -15.66
CA GLY A 176 17.18 -21.86 -14.69
C GLY A 176 17.16 -21.39 -13.24
N VAL A 177 16.90 -20.13 -12.97
CA VAL A 177 16.69 -19.59 -11.62
C VAL A 177 15.21 -19.73 -11.24
N PRO A 178 14.85 -20.51 -10.22
CA PRO A 178 13.47 -20.58 -9.76
C PRO A 178 13.08 -19.34 -8.96
N GLY A 179 11.79 -18.98 -8.97
CA GLY A 179 11.23 -17.86 -8.21
C GLY A 179 9.81 -18.17 -7.77
N TYR A 180 9.51 -17.82 -6.53
CA TYR A 180 8.17 -17.91 -5.95
C TYR A 180 7.68 -16.50 -5.63
N LEU A 181 6.98 -15.88 -6.58
CA LEU A 181 6.39 -14.56 -6.40
C LEU A 181 4.86 -14.65 -6.48
N PHE A 182 4.17 -13.86 -5.64
CA PHE A 182 2.72 -13.93 -5.50
C PHE A 182 1.99 -13.25 -6.65
N GLY A 183 1.37 -14.05 -7.51
CA GLY A 183 0.52 -13.63 -8.62
C GLY A 183 1.14 -13.80 -10.00
N PRO A 184 0.39 -13.46 -11.08
CA PRO A 184 0.80 -13.67 -12.45
C PRO A 184 2.05 -12.90 -12.86
N MET A 185 2.83 -13.45 -13.79
CA MET A 185 3.96 -12.81 -14.48
C MET A 185 3.73 -12.73 -15.98
N CYS A 186 4.47 -11.86 -16.64
CA CYS A 186 4.52 -11.84 -18.10
C CYS A 186 5.09 -13.15 -18.65
N PRO A 187 4.73 -13.56 -19.89
CA PRO A 187 5.22 -14.81 -20.48
C PRO A 187 6.72 -14.85 -20.76
N ASP A 188 7.31 -13.68 -21.03
CA ASP A 188 8.74 -13.52 -21.31
C ASP A 188 9.24 -12.12 -20.90
N ALA A 189 10.55 -11.96 -20.79
CA ALA A 189 11.20 -10.72 -20.40
C ALA A 189 10.96 -9.54 -21.36
N GLY A 190 10.62 -9.81 -22.62
CA GLY A 190 10.36 -8.77 -23.63
C GLY A 190 9.11 -7.94 -23.40
N TYR A 191 8.26 -8.32 -22.44
CA TYR A 191 7.11 -7.52 -22.02
C TYR A 191 7.49 -6.35 -21.11
N VAL A 192 8.71 -6.31 -20.56
CA VAL A 192 9.18 -5.30 -19.61
C VAL A 192 10.46 -4.60 -20.09
N PRO A 193 10.44 -3.92 -21.25
CA PRO A 193 11.64 -3.34 -21.87
C PRO A 193 12.10 -2.02 -21.24
N HIS A 194 11.24 -1.34 -20.47
CA HIS A 194 11.49 0.00 -19.96
C HIS A 194 11.73 -0.01 -18.45
N PHE A 195 12.97 0.09 -18.05
CA PHE A 195 13.40 0.17 -16.65
C PHE A 195 14.81 0.77 -16.57
N GLU A 196 15.19 1.18 -15.36
CA GLU A 196 16.52 1.66 -15.03
C GLU A 196 16.88 1.15 -13.62
N LEU A 197 18.13 0.75 -13.42
CA LEU A 197 18.66 0.41 -12.11
C LEU A 197 19.58 1.52 -11.61
N LEU A 198 19.31 2.03 -10.41
CA LEU A 198 20.08 3.10 -9.79
C LEU A 198 20.70 2.62 -8.47
N PRO A 199 22.01 2.86 -8.23
CA PRO A 199 22.59 2.69 -6.89
C PRO A 199 21.87 3.58 -5.88
N TYR A 200 21.45 3.02 -4.74
CA TYR A 200 20.77 3.78 -3.71
C TYR A 200 21.01 3.18 -2.32
N ALA A 201 21.44 4.01 -1.37
CA ALA A 201 21.79 3.59 -0.02
C ALA A 201 22.66 2.32 -0.02
N ASP A 202 22.25 1.26 0.64
CA ASP A 202 22.91 -0.05 0.69
C ASP A 202 22.29 -1.08 -0.28
N GLY A 203 21.75 -0.63 -1.42
CA GLY A 203 21.08 -1.50 -2.38
C GLY A 203 20.86 -0.86 -3.75
N VAL A 204 19.75 -1.22 -4.39
CA VAL A 204 19.39 -0.82 -5.75
C VAL A 204 17.95 -0.34 -5.84
N ILE A 205 17.71 0.74 -6.57
CA ILE A 205 16.39 1.18 -7.03
C ILE A 205 16.11 0.53 -8.37
N ILE A 206 14.91 -0.03 -8.51
CA ILE A 206 14.30 -0.36 -9.80
C ILE A 206 13.35 0.78 -10.14
N ASN A 207 13.71 1.62 -11.10
CA ASN A 207 12.85 2.65 -11.65
C ASN A 207 12.08 2.05 -12.85
N TYR A 208 10.76 2.27 -12.91
CA TYR A 208 9.88 1.70 -13.93
C TYR A 208 8.77 2.70 -14.33
N PRO A 209 8.11 2.49 -15.49
CA PRO A 209 7.04 3.37 -15.97
C PRO A 209 5.83 3.42 -15.05
N ASP A 210 5.06 4.51 -15.14
CA ASP A 210 3.74 4.62 -14.54
C ASP A 210 2.68 3.87 -15.36
N ASP A 211 1.58 3.49 -14.73
CA ASP A 211 0.48 2.76 -15.39
C ASP A 211 -0.21 3.56 -16.50
N GLY A 212 -0.22 4.89 -16.42
CA GLY A 212 -0.77 5.77 -17.47
C GLY A 212 0.14 5.98 -18.67
N SER A 213 1.45 5.67 -18.57
CA SER A 213 2.44 5.87 -19.64
C SER A 213 3.53 4.82 -19.61
N TRP A 214 3.15 3.56 -19.77
CA TRP A 214 4.02 2.37 -19.64
C TRP A 214 5.28 2.36 -20.53
N GLN A 215 5.34 3.22 -21.55
CA GLN A 215 6.49 3.37 -22.45
C GLN A 215 7.47 4.46 -22.03
N VAL A 216 7.12 5.28 -21.03
CA VAL A 216 7.92 6.42 -20.60
C VAL A 216 8.44 6.17 -19.21
N LEU A 217 9.76 6.16 -19.06
CA LEU A 217 10.41 6.05 -17.76
C LEU A 217 10.42 7.43 -17.09
N PRO A 218 9.74 7.61 -15.95
CA PRO A 218 9.81 8.87 -15.22
C PRO A 218 11.17 9.04 -14.56
N PRO A 219 11.65 10.27 -14.36
CA PRO A 219 12.87 10.48 -13.59
C PRO A 219 12.65 10.03 -12.14
N PHE A 220 13.62 9.33 -11.57
CA PHE A 220 13.59 8.99 -10.15
C PHE A 220 13.68 10.27 -9.30
N VAL A 221 12.76 10.41 -8.36
CA VAL A 221 12.74 11.50 -7.38
C VAL A 221 13.00 10.91 -6.00
N ASP A 222 14.14 11.25 -5.43
CA ASP A 222 14.52 10.77 -4.09
C ASP A 222 13.59 11.30 -3.00
N GLN A 223 13.27 10.43 -2.04
CA GLN A 223 12.42 10.73 -0.89
C GLN A 223 13.11 10.30 0.42
N PRO A 224 14.20 10.97 0.81
CA PRO A 224 15.04 10.52 1.92
C PRO A 224 14.28 10.41 3.25
N ARG A 225 13.43 11.38 3.59
CA ARG A 225 12.60 11.31 4.83
C ARG A 225 11.66 10.12 4.86
N LEU A 226 11.10 9.73 3.69
CA LEU A 226 10.25 8.56 3.60
C LEU A 226 11.07 7.28 3.78
N ASN A 227 12.26 7.23 3.18
CA ASN A 227 13.19 6.12 3.34
C ASN A 227 13.63 5.97 4.80
N ASP A 228 13.96 7.08 5.48
CA ASP A 228 14.31 7.09 6.91
C ASP A 228 13.16 6.52 7.78
N ALA A 229 11.91 6.86 7.46
CA ALA A 229 10.75 6.34 8.17
C ALA A 229 10.56 4.82 7.95
N TYR A 230 10.87 4.31 6.76
CA TYR A 230 10.90 2.87 6.50
C TYR A 230 12.04 2.18 7.24
N GLN A 231 13.25 2.73 7.21
CA GLN A 231 14.40 2.18 7.93
C GLN A 231 14.14 2.10 9.44
N GLU A 232 13.59 3.16 10.05
CA GLU A 232 13.19 3.14 11.47
C GLU A 232 12.19 2.01 11.76
N ALA A 233 11.20 1.81 10.90
CA ALA A 233 10.22 0.74 11.06
C ALA A 233 10.84 -0.66 10.90
N GLU A 234 11.81 -0.80 10.00
CA GLU A 234 12.59 -2.05 9.85
C GLU A 234 13.44 -2.35 11.08
N GLU A 235 14.13 -1.35 11.63
CA GLU A 235 14.89 -1.48 12.87
C GLU A 235 14.00 -1.94 14.02
N TRP A 236 12.79 -1.38 14.15
CA TRP A 236 11.82 -1.80 15.15
C TRP A 236 11.37 -3.24 14.96
N SER A 237 11.07 -3.64 13.72
CA SER A 237 10.66 -5.00 13.42
C SER A 237 11.78 -6.01 13.64
N ALA A 238 13.03 -5.62 13.39
CA ALA A 238 14.22 -6.43 13.67
C ALA A 238 14.46 -6.60 15.18
N MET A 239 14.32 -5.51 15.97
CA MET A 239 14.45 -5.57 17.45
C MET A 239 13.48 -6.56 18.08
N ILE A 240 12.28 -6.69 17.56
CA ILE A 240 11.29 -7.64 18.08
C ILE A 240 11.29 -8.98 17.34
N HIS A 241 12.26 -9.20 16.45
CA HIS A 241 12.42 -10.43 15.67
C HIS A 241 11.16 -10.86 14.90
N CYS A 242 10.42 -9.91 14.36
CA CYS A 242 9.13 -10.13 13.69
C CYS A 242 9.00 -9.27 12.41
N ASN A 243 9.91 -9.47 11.46
CA ASN A 243 9.94 -8.72 10.19
C ASN A 243 9.25 -9.45 9.03
N THR A 244 8.84 -10.73 9.21
CA THR A 244 8.15 -11.52 8.20
C THR A 244 6.87 -12.15 8.73
N VAL A 245 5.92 -12.45 7.83
CA VAL A 245 4.68 -13.15 8.16
C VAL A 245 4.96 -14.54 8.76
N GLY A 246 5.96 -15.25 8.26
CA GLY A 246 6.37 -16.54 8.81
C GLY A 246 6.78 -16.46 10.28
N LYS A 247 7.55 -15.44 10.65
CA LYS A 247 7.94 -15.19 12.07
C LYS A 247 6.73 -14.79 12.92
N LEU A 248 5.84 -13.94 12.41
CA LEU A 248 4.60 -13.59 13.11
C LEU A 248 3.74 -14.83 13.38
N ASN A 249 3.53 -15.69 12.39
CA ASN A 249 2.79 -16.94 12.55
C ASN A 249 3.41 -17.83 13.63
N LYS A 250 4.75 -17.96 13.63
CA LYS A 250 5.46 -18.74 14.66
C LYS A 250 5.28 -18.14 16.06
N ILE A 251 5.29 -16.82 16.20
CA ILE A 251 5.07 -16.13 17.48
C ILE A 251 3.65 -16.38 17.97
N ILE A 252 2.66 -16.36 17.08
CA ILE A 252 1.26 -16.68 17.40
C ILE A 252 1.13 -18.13 17.88
N ASP A 253 1.75 -19.09 17.17
CA ASP A 253 1.74 -20.51 17.56
C ASP A 253 2.35 -20.77 18.93
N LEU A 254 3.38 -20.05 19.28
CA LEU A 254 4.06 -20.16 20.57
C LEU A 254 3.34 -19.43 21.71
N GLY A 255 2.23 -18.72 21.43
CA GLY A 255 1.45 -17.97 22.42
C GLY A 255 2.10 -16.66 22.89
N TYR A 256 3.09 -16.12 22.15
CA TYR A 256 3.80 -14.88 22.51
C TYR A 256 3.20 -13.61 21.87
N ALA A 257 2.04 -13.70 21.24
CA ALA A 257 1.42 -12.59 20.52
C ALA A 257 1.14 -11.37 21.40
N GLU A 258 0.67 -11.58 22.64
CA GLU A 258 0.42 -10.48 23.60
C GLU A 258 1.68 -9.65 23.87
N LYS A 259 2.82 -10.30 24.03
CA LYS A 259 4.10 -9.59 24.27
C LYS A 259 4.50 -8.74 23.07
N ILE A 260 4.30 -9.24 21.84
CA ILE A 260 4.59 -8.47 20.62
C ILE A 260 3.67 -7.28 20.50
N ILE A 261 2.37 -7.42 20.81
CA ILE A 261 1.41 -6.31 20.83
C ILE A 261 1.89 -5.24 21.81
N GLN A 262 2.21 -5.61 23.05
CA GLN A 262 2.67 -4.67 24.07
C GLN A 262 3.94 -3.90 23.63
N VAL A 263 4.91 -4.59 23.05
CA VAL A 263 6.15 -3.94 22.57
C VAL A 263 5.87 -3.02 21.39
N ALA A 264 5.06 -3.45 20.40
CA ALA A 264 4.72 -2.63 19.23
C ALA A 264 3.95 -1.36 19.65
N GLU A 265 3.00 -1.46 20.57
CA GLU A 265 2.28 -0.29 21.11
C GLU A 265 3.19 0.64 21.90
N ALA A 266 4.10 0.10 22.71
CA ALA A 266 5.08 0.90 23.45
C ALA A 266 6.04 1.66 22.51
N LEU A 267 6.45 1.05 21.40
CA LEU A 267 7.26 1.72 20.37
C LEU A 267 6.50 2.89 19.74
N HIS A 268 5.22 2.72 19.41
CA HIS A 268 4.37 3.80 18.91
C HIS A 268 4.23 4.94 19.92
N GLU A 269 3.95 4.63 21.20
CA GLU A 269 3.87 5.66 22.25
C GLU A 269 5.20 6.40 22.43
N LYS A 270 6.31 5.69 22.43
CA LYS A 270 7.64 6.32 22.50
C LYS A 270 7.88 7.28 21.35
N LYS A 271 7.49 6.93 20.13
CA LYS A 271 7.64 7.80 18.96
C LYS A 271 6.74 9.03 19.06
N LEU A 272 5.48 8.88 19.50
CA LEU A 272 4.56 9.99 19.71
C LEU A 272 5.05 10.94 20.81
N ALA A 273 5.61 10.40 21.91
CA ALA A 273 6.23 11.21 22.97
C ALA A 273 7.42 12.00 22.42
N ASN A 274 8.32 11.37 21.65
CA ASN A 274 9.45 12.08 21.03
C ASN A 274 8.97 13.20 20.08
N ILE A 275 7.92 12.96 19.30
CA ILE A 275 7.32 13.99 18.45
C ILE A 275 6.78 15.14 19.31
N ALA A 276 6.06 14.84 20.39
CA ALA A 276 5.54 15.85 21.30
C ALA A 276 6.65 16.67 21.98
N ASP A 277 7.81 16.07 22.32
CA ASP A 277 8.98 16.76 22.84
C ASP A 277 9.54 17.76 21.82
N ILE A 278 9.63 17.34 20.54
CA ILE A 278 10.02 18.23 19.44
C ILE A 278 9.04 19.41 19.35
N LEU A 279 7.73 19.14 19.35
CA LEU A 279 6.71 20.18 19.26
C LEU A 279 6.79 21.16 20.45
N ALA A 280 7.01 20.66 21.65
CA ALA A 280 7.14 21.49 22.86
C ALA A 280 8.40 22.35 22.87
N SER A 281 9.47 21.94 22.18
CA SER A 281 10.69 22.74 22.04
C SER A 281 10.54 23.95 21.12
N HIS A 282 9.50 23.99 20.28
CA HIS A 282 9.18 25.11 19.40
C HIS A 282 8.30 26.14 20.11
N HIS A 283 8.90 27.11 20.76
CA HIS A 283 8.20 28.12 21.58
C HIS A 283 7.16 28.97 20.82
N GLU A 284 7.31 29.11 19.52
CA GLU A 284 6.39 29.89 18.67
C GLU A 284 5.36 29.03 17.94
N LEU A 285 5.31 27.73 18.22
CA LEU A 285 4.39 26.82 17.57
C LEU A 285 2.93 27.19 17.86
N LYS A 286 2.14 27.37 16.80
CA LYS A 286 0.70 27.65 16.87
C LYS A 286 -0.13 26.54 16.22
N LEU A 287 0.47 25.81 15.28
CA LEU A 287 -0.26 24.93 14.40
C LEU A 287 0.51 23.63 14.12
N VAL A 288 -0.13 22.49 14.32
CA VAL A 288 0.33 21.18 13.89
C VAL A 288 -0.63 20.69 12.82
N LEU A 289 -0.12 20.41 11.61
CA LEU A 289 -0.89 19.90 10.48
C LEU A 289 -0.61 18.41 10.31
N ILE A 290 -1.64 17.57 10.49
CA ILE A 290 -1.52 16.12 10.35
C ILE A 290 -2.21 15.71 9.06
N ALA A 291 -1.42 15.24 8.09
CA ALA A 291 -1.93 14.79 6.80
C ALA A 291 -1.50 13.36 6.50
N GLY A 292 -2.21 12.76 5.59
CA GLY A 292 -1.93 11.41 5.11
C GLY A 292 -3.09 10.82 4.34
N PRO A 293 -2.87 9.73 3.62
CA PRO A 293 -3.87 9.12 2.77
C PRO A 293 -5.02 8.49 3.56
N SER A 294 -6.06 8.05 2.86
CA SER A 294 -7.20 7.38 3.50
C SER A 294 -6.77 6.16 4.32
N SER A 295 -7.37 6.00 5.50
CA SER A 295 -7.09 4.89 6.45
C SER A 295 -5.62 4.79 6.89
N SER A 296 -4.91 5.92 6.92
CA SER A 296 -3.56 6.01 7.47
C SER A 296 -3.52 6.16 9.00
N GLY A 297 -4.66 6.34 9.70
CA GLY A 297 -4.71 6.52 11.14
C GLY A 297 -4.49 7.98 11.60
N LYS A 298 -4.82 8.97 10.76
CA LYS A 298 -4.67 10.41 11.08
C LYS A 298 -5.38 10.81 12.36
N THR A 299 -6.65 10.44 12.50
CA THR A 299 -7.51 10.84 13.61
C THR A 299 -6.99 10.27 14.94
N SER A 300 -6.68 8.99 14.98
CA SER A 300 -6.09 8.35 16.17
C SER A 300 -4.71 8.91 16.51
N THR A 301 -3.88 9.19 15.47
CA THR A 301 -2.58 9.85 15.68
C THR A 301 -2.75 11.24 16.27
N ALA A 302 -3.67 12.05 15.76
CA ALA A 302 -3.95 13.39 16.28
C ALA A 302 -4.39 13.34 17.76
N GLN A 303 -5.25 12.39 18.11
CA GLN A 303 -5.72 12.20 19.50
C GLN A 303 -4.58 11.76 20.44
N ARG A 304 -3.81 10.73 20.06
CA ARG A 304 -2.69 10.21 20.86
C ARG A 304 -1.58 11.27 21.01
N LEU A 305 -1.22 11.96 19.92
CA LEU A 305 -0.24 13.04 19.95
C LEU A 305 -0.70 14.19 20.85
N SER A 306 -1.98 14.54 20.79
CA SER A 306 -2.54 15.57 21.68
C SER A 306 -2.39 15.22 23.16
N ILE A 307 -2.52 13.93 23.53
CA ILE A 307 -2.26 13.50 24.91
C ILE A 307 -0.80 13.74 25.29
N GLN A 308 0.15 13.35 24.43
CA GLN A 308 1.58 13.55 24.69
C GLN A 308 1.98 15.05 24.71
N MET A 309 1.36 15.86 23.85
CA MET A 309 1.54 17.32 23.91
C MET A 309 1.05 17.92 25.23
N ALA A 310 -0.08 17.42 25.74
CA ALA A 310 -0.62 17.87 27.05
C ALA A 310 0.31 17.46 28.22
N VAL A 311 0.96 16.30 28.15
CA VAL A 311 2.00 15.88 29.11
C VAL A 311 3.14 16.90 29.16
N ASN A 312 3.50 17.49 28.00
CA ASN A 312 4.54 18.53 27.89
C ASN A 312 4.04 19.95 28.19
N GLY A 313 2.83 20.11 28.75
CA GLY A 313 2.28 21.41 29.18
C GLY A 313 1.65 22.23 28.05
N LEU A 314 1.57 21.74 26.82
CA LEU A 314 0.84 22.36 25.73
C LEU A 314 -0.67 22.14 25.91
N ARG A 315 -1.48 22.98 25.25
CA ARG A 315 -2.94 22.83 25.18
C ARG A 315 -3.37 22.51 23.74
N PRO A 316 -3.30 21.26 23.31
CA PRO A 316 -3.69 20.88 21.96
C PRO A 316 -5.20 21.00 21.78
N ILE A 317 -5.61 21.55 20.64
CA ILE A 317 -7.01 21.70 20.24
C ILE A 317 -7.18 21.08 18.88
N ALA A 318 -7.87 19.93 18.82
CA ALA A 318 -8.08 19.19 17.58
C ALA A 318 -9.19 19.81 16.72
N ILE A 319 -8.89 20.00 15.44
CA ILE A 319 -9.83 20.43 14.40
C ILE A 319 -9.73 19.45 13.22
N SER A 320 -10.86 18.90 12.78
CA SER A 320 -10.92 18.13 11.56
C SER A 320 -11.21 19.04 10.37
N MET A 321 -10.40 18.94 9.31
CA MET A 321 -10.64 19.64 8.05
C MET A 321 -11.94 19.18 7.39
N ASP A 322 -12.37 17.96 7.65
CA ASP A 322 -13.61 17.41 7.11
C ASP A 322 -14.84 18.23 7.55
N ASP A 323 -14.75 18.96 8.68
CA ASP A 323 -15.82 19.85 9.15
C ASP A 323 -15.99 21.12 8.30
N TYR A 324 -15.02 21.40 7.42
CA TYR A 324 -15.01 22.54 6.52
C TYR A 324 -15.36 22.22 5.07
N TYR A 325 -15.81 21.00 4.77
CA TYR A 325 -16.34 20.70 3.43
C TYR A 325 -17.45 21.68 3.03
N LYS A 326 -17.47 22.09 1.77
CA LYS A 326 -18.62 22.75 1.15
C LYS A 326 -19.83 21.83 1.21
N ASN A 327 -21.04 22.39 1.16
CA ASN A 327 -22.20 21.52 1.02
C ASN A 327 -22.06 20.69 -0.27
N ARG A 328 -22.59 19.47 -0.26
CA ARG A 328 -22.43 18.53 -1.37
C ARG A 328 -22.80 19.14 -2.72
N VAL A 329 -23.88 19.95 -2.76
CA VAL A 329 -24.35 20.60 -3.99
C VAL A 329 -23.37 21.63 -4.54
N ASP A 330 -22.54 22.21 -3.68
CA ASP A 330 -21.56 23.26 -4.00
C ASP A 330 -20.15 22.69 -4.22
N SER A 331 -19.97 21.37 -4.06
CA SER A 331 -18.69 20.68 -4.23
C SER A 331 -18.26 20.65 -5.71
N PRO A 332 -16.96 20.75 -6.01
CA PRO A 332 -16.42 20.62 -7.36
C PRO A 332 -16.83 19.31 -8.03
N ARG A 333 -16.85 19.32 -9.37
CA ARG A 333 -17.15 18.13 -10.16
C ARG A 333 -15.99 17.73 -11.05
N LYS A 334 -15.81 16.42 -11.23
CA LYS A 334 -14.91 15.83 -12.21
C LYS A 334 -15.47 16.03 -13.63
N ALA A 335 -14.65 15.71 -14.64
CA ALA A 335 -15.02 15.81 -16.05
C ALA A 335 -16.22 14.92 -16.43
N ASP A 336 -16.43 13.82 -15.73
CA ASP A 336 -17.57 12.89 -15.90
C ASP A 336 -18.86 13.35 -15.20
N GLY A 337 -18.82 14.50 -14.50
CA GLY A 337 -19.94 15.08 -13.76
C GLY A 337 -20.11 14.57 -12.33
N SER A 338 -19.33 13.60 -11.88
CA SER A 338 -19.28 13.15 -10.47
C SER A 338 -18.65 14.22 -9.58
N TYR A 339 -18.93 14.17 -8.28
CA TYR A 339 -18.30 15.09 -7.32
C TYR A 339 -16.84 14.73 -7.06
N ASP A 340 -15.97 15.73 -7.03
CA ASP A 340 -14.58 15.61 -6.61
C ASP A 340 -14.44 16.06 -5.15
N PHE A 341 -14.59 15.12 -4.21
CA PHE A 341 -14.44 15.38 -2.79
C PHE A 341 -12.97 15.33 -2.32
N GLU A 342 -12.07 14.86 -3.16
CA GLU A 342 -10.66 14.72 -2.81
C GLU A 342 -9.84 15.98 -3.14
N CYS A 343 -10.37 16.91 -3.93
CA CYS A 343 -9.66 18.15 -4.27
C CYS A 343 -9.69 19.17 -3.13
N LEU A 344 -8.70 20.07 -3.12
CA LEU A 344 -8.59 21.11 -2.09
C LEU A 344 -9.79 22.08 -2.12
N GLU A 345 -10.32 22.35 -3.30
CA GLU A 345 -11.46 23.25 -3.54
C GLU A 345 -12.79 22.70 -3.00
N ALA A 346 -12.85 21.41 -2.62
CA ALA A 346 -13.99 20.83 -1.90
C ALA A 346 -14.09 21.37 -0.46
N ILE A 347 -12.98 21.87 0.10
CA ILE A 347 -12.92 22.55 1.38
C ILE A 347 -13.27 24.05 1.18
N ASP A 348 -14.01 24.61 2.11
CA ASP A 348 -14.28 26.05 2.18
C ASP A 348 -13.07 26.77 2.79
N LEU A 349 -12.07 27.03 1.93
CA LEU A 349 -10.80 27.62 2.33
C LEU A 349 -10.94 29.02 2.90
N GLU A 350 -11.91 29.80 2.42
CA GLU A 350 -12.15 31.16 2.92
C GLU A 350 -12.61 31.12 4.37
N LEU A 351 -13.65 30.33 4.65
CA LEU A 351 -14.15 30.15 6.01
C LEU A 351 -13.10 29.54 6.93
N PHE A 352 -12.34 28.53 6.43
CA PHE A 352 -11.30 27.88 7.20
C PHE A 352 -10.22 28.90 7.62
N ASN A 353 -9.71 29.70 6.68
CA ASN A 353 -8.67 30.69 6.97
C ASN A 353 -9.19 31.87 7.81
N GLU A 354 -10.45 32.30 7.62
CA GLU A 354 -11.09 33.29 8.48
C GLU A 354 -11.12 32.79 9.94
N HIS A 355 -11.61 31.57 10.15
CA HIS A 355 -11.68 30.97 11.48
C HIS A 355 -10.29 30.80 12.08
N LEU A 356 -9.31 30.35 11.29
CA LEU A 356 -7.93 30.19 11.74
C LEU A 356 -7.32 31.52 12.22
N GLN A 357 -7.45 32.58 11.43
CA GLN A 357 -6.93 33.90 11.78
C GLN A 357 -7.60 34.46 13.06
N ARG A 358 -8.91 34.35 13.18
CA ARG A 358 -9.67 34.81 14.36
C ARG A 358 -9.29 34.02 15.62
N LEU A 359 -9.13 32.68 15.49
CA LEU A 359 -8.64 31.87 16.61
C LEU A 359 -7.24 32.28 17.03
N LEU A 360 -6.32 32.47 16.09
CA LEU A 360 -4.95 32.91 16.40
C LEU A 360 -4.88 34.32 16.99
N ALA A 361 -5.87 35.17 16.66
CA ALA A 361 -6.05 36.48 17.31
C ALA A 361 -6.69 36.40 18.72
N GLY A 362 -7.04 35.20 19.21
CA GLY A 362 -7.67 34.99 20.51
C GLY A 362 -9.18 35.24 20.53
N GLU A 363 -9.80 35.40 19.37
CA GLU A 363 -11.25 35.59 19.26
C GLU A 363 -12.01 34.28 19.47
N LYS A 364 -13.27 34.44 19.88
CA LYS A 364 -14.22 33.34 20.01
C LYS A 364 -14.87 33.06 18.66
N VAL A 365 -14.78 31.80 18.19
CA VAL A 365 -15.25 31.35 16.88
C VAL A 365 -16.28 30.23 17.02
N LYS A 366 -17.38 30.30 16.29
CA LYS A 366 -18.37 29.21 16.19
C LYS A 366 -17.87 28.19 15.21
N MET A 367 -17.62 26.95 15.70
CA MET A 367 -17.06 25.89 14.90
C MET A 367 -18.12 25.16 14.07
N PRO A 368 -17.87 24.93 12.78
CA PRO A 368 -18.75 24.13 11.95
C PRO A 368 -18.64 22.64 12.29
N LYS A 369 -19.63 21.86 11.86
CA LYS A 369 -19.60 20.40 11.82
C LYS A 369 -20.22 19.92 10.51
N TYR A 370 -19.50 19.08 9.77
CA TYR A 370 -20.02 18.50 8.54
C TYR A 370 -20.82 17.24 8.82
N ASN A 371 -22.02 17.17 8.26
CA ASN A 371 -22.88 16.00 8.36
C ASN A 371 -22.80 15.20 7.05
N PHE A 372 -22.01 14.12 7.03
CA PHE A 372 -21.81 13.29 5.82
C PHE A 372 -23.09 12.65 5.30
N ARG A 373 -24.07 12.39 6.16
CA ARG A 373 -25.35 11.80 5.75
C ARG A 373 -26.21 12.79 4.95
N THR A 374 -26.31 14.04 5.42
CA THR A 374 -27.07 15.09 4.73
C THR A 374 -26.26 15.79 3.64
N GLY A 375 -24.93 15.71 3.70
CA GLY A 375 -24.03 16.41 2.81
C GLY A 375 -24.01 17.92 3.05
N CYS A 376 -24.28 18.36 4.28
CA CYS A 376 -24.36 19.77 4.64
C CYS A 376 -23.52 20.09 5.87
N ARG A 377 -23.03 21.31 5.92
CA ARG A 377 -22.38 21.88 7.10
C ARG A 377 -23.43 22.41 8.08
N GLU A 378 -23.24 22.14 9.36
CA GLU A 378 -24.13 22.50 10.45
C GLU A 378 -23.36 23.27 11.53
N TYR A 379 -24.03 24.15 12.27
CA TYR A 379 -23.51 24.81 13.45
C TYR A 379 -24.29 24.35 14.68
N ARG A 380 -23.63 23.53 15.53
CA ARG A 380 -24.26 22.92 16.70
C ARG A 380 -24.04 23.70 18.00
N GLY A 381 -23.59 24.96 17.87
CA GLY A 381 -23.34 25.86 19.01
C GLY A 381 -21.98 25.67 19.68
N ASN A 382 -21.10 24.85 19.12
CA ASN A 382 -19.72 24.69 19.63
C ASN A 382 -18.94 25.98 19.36
N GLU A 383 -18.43 26.61 20.41
CA GLU A 383 -17.59 27.80 20.33
C GLU A 383 -16.19 27.46 20.82
N LEU A 384 -15.19 27.95 20.13
CA LEU A 384 -13.78 27.75 20.45
C LEU A 384 -13.07 29.09 20.61
N GLN A 385 -12.22 29.19 21.61
CA GLN A 385 -11.32 30.32 21.85
C GLN A 385 -9.98 29.78 22.34
N LEU A 386 -8.89 30.22 21.73
CA LEU A 386 -7.54 29.82 22.16
C LEU A 386 -7.17 30.50 23.48
N GLN A 387 -6.47 29.78 24.32
CA GLN A 387 -5.88 30.25 25.57
C GLN A 387 -4.35 30.30 25.42
N GLU A 388 -3.67 30.75 26.44
CA GLU A 388 -2.22 30.71 26.52
C GLU A 388 -1.71 29.24 26.34
N ASN A 389 -0.62 29.04 25.62
CA ASN A 389 -0.06 27.73 25.24
C ASN A 389 -0.99 26.82 24.43
N SER A 390 -2.07 27.37 23.85
CA SER A 390 -2.89 26.58 22.91
C SER A 390 -2.18 26.35 21.58
N VAL A 391 -2.21 25.12 21.11
CA VAL A 391 -1.72 24.71 19.79
C VAL A 391 -2.86 24.03 19.03
N LEU A 392 -3.16 24.52 17.84
CA LEU A 392 -4.16 23.91 16.97
C LEU A 392 -3.56 22.64 16.34
N VAL A 393 -4.26 21.52 16.46
CA VAL A 393 -3.91 20.25 15.81
C VAL A 393 -4.96 20.00 14.74
N ILE A 394 -4.60 20.25 13.48
CA ILE A 394 -5.52 20.15 12.35
C ILE A 394 -5.20 18.88 11.55
N GLU A 395 -6.17 17.98 11.44
CA GLU A 395 -6.02 16.76 10.67
C GLU A 395 -6.88 16.78 9.40
N GLY A 396 -6.32 16.25 8.31
CA GLY A 396 -7.01 16.09 7.04
C GLY A 396 -6.06 15.78 5.90
N ILE A 397 -6.62 15.42 4.73
CA ILE A 397 -5.81 14.97 3.58
C ILE A 397 -4.92 16.08 3.00
N HIS A 398 -5.33 17.34 3.13
CA HIS A 398 -4.63 18.50 2.56
C HIS A 398 -3.66 19.22 3.50
N GLY A 399 -3.41 18.68 4.70
CA GLY A 399 -2.58 19.34 5.71
C GLY A 399 -1.14 19.68 5.26
N LEU A 400 -0.61 19.01 4.24
CA LEU A 400 0.72 19.31 3.68
C LEU A 400 0.70 20.41 2.60
N ASN A 401 -0.47 20.73 2.04
CA ASN A 401 -0.58 21.73 0.99
C ASN A 401 -0.48 23.16 1.57
N GLU A 402 0.52 23.94 1.14
CA GLU A 402 0.72 25.31 1.61
C GLU A 402 -0.47 26.22 1.34
N LYS A 403 -1.26 25.94 0.30
CA LYS A 403 -2.48 26.71 -0.02
C LYS A 403 -3.55 26.59 1.07
N LEU A 404 -3.46 25.61 1.95
CA LEU A 404 -4.41 25.44 3.05
C LEU A 404 -4.26 26.53 4.13
N THR A 405 -3.02 26.88 4.48
CA THR A 405 -2.71 27.81 5.59
C THR A 405 -1.75 28.92 5.16
N PRO A 406 -2.08 29.70 4.11
CA PRO A 406 -1.18 30.71 3.58
C PRO A 406 -0.94 31.90 4.54
N SER A 407 -1.87 32.10 5.48
CA SER A 407 -1.78 33.18 6.48
C SER A 407 -0.93 32.85 7.69
N VAL A 408 -0.48 31.59 7.86
CA VAL A 408 0.35 31.17 9.00
C VAL A 408 1.79 31.02 8.54
N PRO A 409 2.75 31.77 9.10
CA PRO A 409 4.17 31.65 8.80
C PRO A 409 4.71 30.24 9.03
N ALA A 410 5.75 29.86 8.29
CA ALA A 410 6.33 28.52 8.36
C ALA A 410 6.88 28.19 9.77
N GLU A 411 7.48 29.18 10.43
CA GLU A 411 8.04 29.08 11.79
C GLU A 411 7.01 28.80 12.88
N HIS A 412 5.72 29.04 12.61
CA HIS A 412 4.61 28.81 13.54
C HIS A 412 3.85 27.51 13.29
N LYS A 413 4.27 26.71 12.31
CA LYS A 413 3.58 25.47 11.95
C LYS A 413 4.54 24.31 11.71
N ILE A 414 4.12 23.10 12.11
CA ILE A 414 4.82 21.84 11.82
C ILE A 414 3.86 20.92 11.10
N LYS A 415 4.35 20.29 10.04
CA LYS A 415 3.62 19.36 9.20
C LYS A 415 4.04 17.93 9.48
N ILE A 416 3.08 17.07 9.79
CA ILE A 416 3.28 15.66 10.06
C ILE A 416 2.58 14.84 8.99
N TYR A 417 3.34 14.05 8.23
CA TYR A 417 2.79 13.07 7.31
C TYR A 417 2.59 11.73 8.03
N VAL A 418 1.38 11.20 7.95
CA VAL A 418 0.97 9.96 8.63
C VAL A 418 0.60 8.91 7.58
N SER A 419 1.28 7.77 7.59
CA SER A 419 1.00 6.67 6.66
C SER A 419 1.24 5.31 7.30
N ALA A 420 0.56 4.28 6.79
CA ALA A 420 0.77 2.89 7.18
C ALA A 420 1.91 2.29 6.35
N LEU A 421 3.15 2.68 6.64
CA LEU A 421 4.35 2.20 5.93
C LEU A 421 4.72 0.81 6.45
N THR A 422 4.24 -0.23 5.76
CA THR A 422 4.37 -1.61 6.22
C THR A 422 5.82 -2.11 6.10
N PRO A 423 6.54 -2.36 7.22
CA PRO A 423 7.90 -2.90 7.21
C PRO A 423 7.93 -4.42 7.05
N MET A 424 6.79 -5.08 7.26
CA MET A 424 6.65 -6.54 7.18
C MET A 424 6.54 -7.00 5.74
N SER A 425 7.19 -8.09 5.42
CA SER A 425 7.07 -8.83 4.16
C SER A 425 6.57 -10.26 4.40
N PHE A 426 6.18 -10.95 3.34
CA PHE A 426 5.97 -12.40 3.41
C PHE A 426 7.31 -13.13 3.44
N ASP A 427 8.20 -12.74 2.55
CA ASP A 427 9.56 -13.23 2.39
C ASP A 427 10.43 -12.13 1.75
N GLU A 428 11.65 -12.45 1.30
CA GLU A 428 12.59 -11.48 0.73
C GLU A 428 12.09 -10.79 -0.54
N TYR A 429 11.17 -11.42 -1.28
CA TYR A 429 10.71 -10.92 -2.58
C TYR A 429 9.24 -10.51 -2.58
N ASN A 430 8.44 -11.04 -1.65
CA ASN A 430 7.01 -10.80 -1.56
C ASN A 430 6.68 -9.84 -0.42
N ARG A 431 6.67 -8.55 -0.69
CA ARG A 431 6.31 -7.53 0.30
C ARG A 431 4.80 -7.38 0.49
N ILE A 432 4.38 -6.93 1.66
CA ILE A 432 3.03 -6.44 1.89
C ILE A 432 2.95 -4.98 1.39
N ARG A 433 2.03 -4.71 0.46
CA ARG A 433 1.86 -3.36 -0.07
C ARG A 433 1.12 -2.46 0.92
N THR A 434 1.62 -1.26 1.12
CA THR A 434 0.95 -0.21 1.90
C THR A 434 -0.50 0.03 1.44
N THR A 435 -0.74 -0.02 0.12
CA THR A 435 -2.08 0.13 -0.47
C THR A 435 -3.02 -0.99 -0.06
N ASP A 436 -2.55 -2.24 0.00
CA ASP A 436 -3.36 -3.39 0.40
C ASP A 436 -3.69 -3.32 1.90
N MET A 437 -2.72 -2.96 2.73
CA MET A 437 -2.94 -2.75 4.17
C MET A 437 -4.00 -1.67 4.43
N ARG A 438 -3.89 -0.52 3.76
CA ARG A 438 -4.85 0.57 3.91
C ARG A 438 -6.23 0.23 3.35
N LEU A 439 -6.30 -0.57 2.29
CA LEU A 439 -7.57 -1.07 1.74
C LEU A 439 -8.26 -1.99 2.75
N LEU A 440 -7.53 -2.90 3.40
CA LEU A 440 -8.07 -3.76 4.46
C LEU A 440 -8.55 -2.93 5.66
N ARG A 441 -7.75 -1.98 6.14
CA ARG A 441 -8.16 -1.04 7.20
C ARG A 441 -9.44 -0.30 6.83
N ARG A 442 -9.52 0.24 5.59
CA ARG A 442 -10.70 0.97 5.10
C ARG A 442 -11.93 0.08 5.05
N MET A 443 -11.80 -1.12 4.49
CA MET A 443 -12.91 -2.06 4.35
C MET A 443 -13.48 -2.46 5.71
N VAL A 444 -12.64 -2.79 6.67
CA VAL A 444 -13.06 -3.14 8.03
C VAL A 444 -13.75 -1.96 8.69
N ARG A 445 -13.15 -0.75 8.66
CA ARG A 445 -13.74 0.47 9.22
C ARG A 445 -15.09 0.80 8.57
N ASP A 446 -15.15 0.81 7.25
CA ASP A 446 -16.33 1.25 6.50
C ASP A 446 -17.50 0.27 6.71
N SER A 447 -17.22 -1.03 6.86
CA SER A 447 -18.20 -2.04 7.24
C SER A 447 -18.75 -1.81 8.66
N GLN A 448 -17.90 -1.47 9.63
CA GLN A 448 -18.31 -1.31 11.02
C GLN A 448 -19.00 0.03 11.31
N PHE A 449 -18.51 1.12 10.72
CA PHE A 449 -18.90 2.47 11.13
C PHE A 449 -19.61 3.30 10.05
N ARG A 450 -19.60 2.87 8.79
CA ARG A 450 -20.14 3.63 7.66
C ARG A 450 -21.23 2.92 6.89
N SER A 451 -21.59 1.71 7.30
CA SER A 451 -22.61 0.86 6.64
C SER A 451 -22.31 0.61 5.14
N HIS A 452 -21.04 0.57 4.77
CA HIS A 452 -20.59 0.19 3.43
C HIS A 452 -20.15 -1.27 3.46
N ASP A 453 -20.58 -2.04 2.46
CA ASP A 453 -20.09 -3.40 2.26
C ASP A 453 -18.70 -3.41 1.58
N ALA A 454 -18.09 -4.59 1.52
CA ALA A 454 -16.78 -4.75 0.91
C ALA A 454 -16.78 -4.43 -0.59
N GLU A 455 -17.84 -4.79 -1.32
CA GLU A 455 -17.97 -4.49 -2.75
C GLU A 455 -17.94 -2.99 -3.00
N THR A 456 -18.70 -2.21 -2.26
CA THR A 456 -18.75 -0.74 -2.35
C THR A 456 -17.36 -0.14 -2.07
N THR A 457 -16.69 -0.59 -1.02
CA THR A 457 -15.34 -0.10 -0.67
C THR A 457 -14.33 -0.42 -1.77
N LEU A 458 -14.36 -1.63 -2.33
CA LEU A 458 -13.46 -2.06 -3.40
C LEU A 458 -13.70 -1.29 -4.70
N ARG A 459 -14.96 -1.02 -5.07
CA ARG A 459 -15.31 -0.24 -6.26
C ARG A 459 -14.84 1.21 -6.18
N THR A 460 -14.95 1.83 -5.01
CA THR A 460 -14.56 3.24 -4.80
C THR A 460 -13.06 3.42 -4.54
N TRP A 461 -12.30 2.33 -4.37
CA TRP A 461 -10.88 2.43 -4.02
C TRP A 461 -10.03 3.09 -5.11
N ALA A 462 -10.35 2.86 -6.38
CA ALA A 462 -9.64 3.48 -7.49
C ALA A 462 -9.73 5.01 -7.46
N ASP A 463 -10.92 5.58 -7.20
CA ASP A 463 -11.13 7.02 -7.07
C ASP A 463 -10.32 7.61 -5.91
N VAL A 464 -10.27 6.88 -4.78
CA VAL A 464 -9.47 7.29 -3.61
C VAL A 464 -7.98 7.32 -3.97
N ARG A 465 -7.50 6.32 -4.69
CA ARG A 465 -6.10 6.26 -5.14
C ARG A 465 -5.75 7.39 -6.10
N GLU A 466 -6.62 7.68 -7.07
CA GLU A 466 -6.46 8.83 -7.97
C GLU A 466 -6.35 10.15 -7.19
N GLY A 467 -7.22 10.36 -6.22
CA GLY A 467 -7.19 11.54 -5.34
C GLY A 467 -5.89 11.63 -4.52
N GLU A 468 -5.40 10.51 -3.99
CA GLU A 468 -4.13 10.46 -3.23
C GLU A 468 -2.93 10.83 -4.11
N GLU A 469 -2.85 10.29 -5.32
CA GLU A 469 -1.77 10.55 -6.27
C GLU A 469 -1.76 12.01 -6.73
N LYS A 470 -2.93 12.61 -6.87
CA LYS A 470 -3.07 14.00 -7.34
C LYS A 470 -2.93 15.03 -6.23
N TYR A 471 -3.43 14.74 -5.02
CA TYR A 471 -3.62 15.77 -4.00
C TYR A 471 -2.83 15.54 -2.70
N ILE A 472 -2.22 14.35 -2.48
CA ILE A 472 -1.50 14.04 -1.24
C ILE A 472 -0.02 13.75 -1.49
N PHE A 473 0.29 12.78 -2.34
CA PHE A 473 1.67 12.33 -2.54
C PHE A 473 2.62 13.40 -3.13
N PRO A 474 2.18 14.32 -4.00
CA PRO A 474 3.05 15.41 -4.46
C PRO A 474 3.56 16.34 -3.35
N TYR A 475 2.83 16.40 -2.22
CA TYR A 475 3.20 17.23 -1.07
C TYR A 475 3.91 16.47 0.04
N GLN A 476 4.09 15.16 -0.07
CA GLN A 476 4.66 14.31 0.97
C GLN A 476 6.06 14.73 1.40
N SER A 477 6.90 15.17 0.45
CA SER A 477 8.26 15.65 0.71
C SER A 477 8.31 16.94 1.53
N SER A 478 7.20 17.70 1.61
CA SER A 478 7.09 18.93 2.40
C SER A 478 6.81 18.69 3.88
N ALA A 479 6.61 17.44 4.31
CA ALA A 479 6.41 17.12 5.72
C ALA A 479 7.71 17.32 6.52
N ASP A 480 7.59 17.90 7.71
CA ASP A 480 8.70 18.06 8.66
C ASP A 480 8.99 16.75 9.39
N ILE A 481 7.93 15.99 9.70
CA ILE A 481 7.97 14.72 10.42
C ILE A 481 7.15 13.70 9.65
N ILE A 482 7.64 12.46 9.55
CA ILE A 482 6.88 11.31 9.07
C ILE A 482 6.62 10.36 10.23
N PHE A 483 5.34 10.02 10.43
CA PHE A 483 4.93 9.05 11.43
C PHE A 483 4.34 7.81 10.76
N ASN A 484 4.99 6.66 10.98
CA ASN A 484 4.49 5.38 10.51
C ASN A 484 3.47 4.82 11.50
N THR A 485 2.26 4.55 11.04
CA THR A 485 1.15 4.02 11.85
C THR A 485 0.99 2.51 11.77
N THR A 486 1.85 1.80 11.05
CA THR A 486 1.75 0.34 10.93
C THR A 486 2.12 -0.32 12.25
N LEU A 487 1.25 -1.22 12.70
CA LEU A 487 1.54 -2.14 13.80
C LEU A 487 1.87 -3.51 13.21
N ILE A 488 2.97 -4.09 13.66
CA ILE A 488 3.51 -5.32 13.08
C ILE A 488 2.53 -6.52 13.13
N TYR A 489 1.62 -6.52 14.09
CA TYR A 489 0.63 -7.58 14.30
C TYR A 489 -0.72 -7.31 13.58
N GLU A 490 -0.92 -6.10 13.02
CA GLU A 490 -2.24 -5.66 12.54
C GLU A 490 -2.80 -6.51 11.40
N PHE A 491 -1.91 -7.05 10.55
CA PHE A 491 -2.34 -7.87 9.42
C PHE A 491 -3.03 -9.16 9.89
N ALA A 492 -2.52 -9.77 10.97
CA ALA A 492 -3.13 -10.94 11.60
C ALA A 492 -4.49 -10.63 12.25
N VAL A 493 -4.64 -9.45 12.87
CA VAL A 493 -5.91 -9.01 13.46
C VAL A 493 -6.92 -8.64 12.38
N LEU A 494 -6.50 -7.86 11.38
CA LEU A 494 -7.39 -7.45 10.30
C LEU A 494 -7.94 -8.63 9.50
N LYS A 495 -7.19 -9.75 9.40
CA LYS A 495 -7.66 -10.98 8.76
C LYS A 495 -9.00 -11.44 9.32
N LYS A 496 -9.17 -11.49 10.65
CA LYS A 496 -10.39 -11.91 11.33
C LYS A 496 -11.62 -11.17 10.81
N TYR A 497 -11.47 -9.86 10.58
CA TYR A 497 -12.55 -9.00 10.13
C TYR A 497 -12.71 -8.97 8.61
N ALA A 498 -11.59 -8.91 7.88
CA ALA A 498 -11.60 -8.72 6.44
C ALA A 498 -11.97 -10.00 5.67
N GLU A 499 -11.55 -11.17 6.12
CA GLU A 499 -11.78 -12.43 5.40
C GLU A 499 -13.26 -12.71 5.12
N PRO A 500 -14.19 -12.63 6.10
CA PRO A 500 -15.61 -12.82 5.82
C PRO A 500 -16.20 -11.75 4.88
N LEU A 501 -15.74 -10.51 4.98
CA LEU A 501 -16.17 -9.41 4.11
C LEU A 501 -15.74 -9.66 2.66
N LEU A 502 -14.50 -10.08 2.44
CA LEU A 502 -13.95 -10.40 1.12
C LEU A 502 -14.64 -11.63 0.51
N ARG A 503 -14.97 -12.66 1.31
CA ARG A 503 -15.67 -13.86 0.84
C ARG A 503 -17.11 -13.56 0.40
N ALA A 504 -17.72 -12.52 0.94
CA ALA A 504 -19.07 -12.10 0.58
C ALA A 504 -19.17 -11.36 -0.77
N VAL A 505 -18.03 -10.91 -1.36
CA VAL A 505 -18.03 -10.22 -2.66
C VAL A 505 -18.38 -11.20 -3.77
N PRO A 506 -19.48 -10.97 -4.53
CA PRO A 506 -19.92 -11.89 -5.56
C PRO A 506 -19.08 -11.80 -6.82
N GLN A 507 -19.00 -12.87 -7.60
CA GLN A 507 -18.27 -12.90 -8.87
C GLN A 507 -18.78 -11.84 -9.88
N SER A 508 -20.07 -11.52 -9.83
CA SER A 508 -20.68 -10.47 -10.65
C SER A 508 -20.15 -9.06 -10.37
N ALA A 509 -19.40 -8.86 -9.29
CA ALA A 509 -18.78 -7.58 -8.94
C ALA A 509 -17.57 -7.20 -9.83
N GLY A 510 -17.15 -8.07 -10.77
CA GLY A 510 -16.07 -7.79 -11.71
C GLY A 510 -14.73 -7.56 -11.02
N MET A 511 -14.06 -6.43 -11.29
CA MET A 511 -12.73 -6.11 -10.71
C MET A 511 -12.73 -6.06 -9.17
N ALA A 512 -13.86 -5.73 -8.53
CA ALA A 512 -13.95 -5.81 -7.07
C ALA A 512 -13.82 -7.27 -6.58
N TYR A 513 -14.43 -8.23 -7.28
CA TYR A 513 -14.25 -9.66 -7.00
C TYR A 513 -12.80 -10.10 -7.21
N THR A 514 -12.17 -9.71 -8.33
CA THR A 514 -10.76 -10.02 -8.61
C THR A 514 -9.85 -9.53 -7.48
N THR A 515 -10.06 -8.30 -7.03
CA THR A 515 -9.30 -7.73 -5.90
C THR A 515 -9.57 -8.48 -4.60
N ALA A 516 -10.84 -8.85 -4.33
CA ALA A 516 -11.21 -9.62 -3.16
C ALA A 516 -10.53 -11.00 -3.14
N ARG A 517 -10.51 -11.70 -4.28
CA ARG A 517 -9.85 -13.02 -4.42
C ARG A 517 -8.34 -12.90 -4.20
N ARG A 518 -7.70 -11.86 -4.77
CA ARG A 518 -6.28 -11.60 -4.55
C ARG A 518 -5.96 -11.34 -3.08
N LEU A 519 -6.75 -10.52 -2.39
CA LEU A 519 -6.55 -10.23 -0.95
C LEU A 519 -6.79 -11.48 -0.10
N LEU A 520 -7.79 -12.30 -0.40
CA LEU A 520 -8.01 -13.59 0.27
C LEU A 520 -6.82 -14.53 0.12
N ASN A 521 -6.22 -14.58 -1.08
CA ASN A 521 -5.02 -15.39 -1.32
C ASN A 521 -3.86 -14.90 -0.44
N ILE A 522 -3.62 -13.59 -0.36
CA ILE A 522 -2.59 -13.00 0.50
C ILE A 522 -2.87 -13.30 1.99
N LEU A 523 -4.12 -13.13 2.44
CA LEU A 523 -4.52 -13.40 3.83
C LEU A 523 -4.42 -14.89 4.19
N SER A 524 -4.44 -15.81 3.23
CA SER A 524 -4.34 -17.25 3.51
C SER A 524 -3.02 -17.65 4.17
N TYR A 525 -1.94 -16.89 3.94
CA TYR A 525 -0.61 -17.13 4.53
C TYR A 525 -0.48 -16.63 5.97
N VAL A 526 -1.45 -15.89 6.49
CA VAL A 526 -1.38 -15.24 7.80
C VAL A 526 -2.28 -15.98 8.79
N LYS A 527 -1.80 -16.26 9.98
CA LYS A 527 -2.63 -16.77 11.08
C LYS A 527 -3.45 -15.64 11.69
N PRO A 528 -4.73 -15.87 11.97
CA PRO A 528 -5.53 -14.85 12.64
C PRO A 528 -5.06 -14.62 14.08
N LEU A 529 -5.23 -13.39 14.56
CA LEU A 529 -4.95 -13.00 15.93
C LEU A 529 -6.21 -12.36 16.53
N GLU A 530 -6.54 -12.78 17.75
CA GLU A 530 -7.67 -12.22 18.49
C GLU A 530 -7.37 -10.81 18.99
N ASP A 531 -8.41 -9.99 19.16
CA ASP A 531 -8.28 -8.56 19.41
C ASP A 531 -8.53 -8.13 20.87
N GLU A 532 -8.84 -9.07 21.77
CA GLU A 532 -9.12 -8.79 23.19
C GLU A 532 -7.94 -8.16 23.93
N VAL A 533 -6.73 -8.50 23.51
CA VAL A 533 -5.48 -8.02 24.14
C VAL A 533 -4.99 -6.68 23.55
N ILE A 534 -5.68 -6.13 22.56
CA ILE A 534 -5.31 -4.86 21.90
C ILE A 534 -5.77 -3.70 22.79
N PRO A 535 -4.86 -2.78 23.17
CA PRO A 535 -5.22 -1.63 24.00
C PRO A 535 -6.30 -0.75 23.36
N ASN A 536 -7.17 -0.15 24.18
CA ASN A 536 -8.25 0.72 23.71
C ASN A 536 -7.75 2.00 23.03
N ASN A 537 -6.52 2.43 23.32
CA ASN A 537 -5.88 3.58 22.67
C ASN A 537 -5.04 3.19 21.44
N SER A 538 -5.04 1.92 21.02
CA SER A 538 -4.36 1.51 19.80
C SER A 538 -4.93 2.21 18.56
N ILE A 539 -4.05 2.58 17.62
CA ILE A 539 -4.47 3.08 16.30
C ILE A 539 -5.38 2.07 15.58
N LEU A 540 -5.19 0.79 15.84
CA LEU A 540 -5.99 -0.27 15.20
C LEU A 540 -7.47 -0.19 15.59
N ARG A 541 -7.80 0.32 16.78
CA ARG A 541 -9.18 0.52 17.24
C ARG A 541 -9.99 1.50 16.37
N GLU A 542 -9.33 2.41 15.65
CA GLU A 542 -10.01 3.24 14.63
C GLU A 542 -10.71 2.39 13.56
N PHE A 543 -10.20 1.19 13.29
CA PHE A 543 -10.68 0.33 12.22
C PHE A 543 -11.55 -0.82 12.73
N ILE A 544 -11.14 -1.48 13.82
CA ILE A 544 -11.83 -2.66 14.36
C ILE A 544 -12.87 -2.34 15.45
N GLY A 545 -12.85 -1.12 16.01
CA GLY A 545 -13.71 -0.74 17.12
C GLY A 545 -13.24 -1.25 18.49
N GLY A 546 -14.05 -1.05 19.54
CA GLY A 546 -13.81 -1.50 20.91
C GLY A 546 -13.48 -0.39 21.88
#